data_696b4f9ad01721c7e481cc503baae1a0
#
_entry.id   696b4f9ad01721c7e481cc503baae1a0
#
_cell.length_a   1.000
_cell.length_b   1.000
_cell.length_c   1.000
_cell.angle_alpha   90.00
_cell.angle_beta   90.00
_cell.angle_gamma   90.00
#
_symmetry.space_group_name_H-M   'P 1'
#
loop_
_entity.id
_entity.type
_entity.pdbx_description
1 polymer ?
#
loop_
_entity_poly.entity_id
_entity_poly.type
_entity_poly.pdbx_seq_one_letter_code
_entity_poly.pdbx_strand_id
1 'polypeptide(L)'
;MDPKQLYDVVIIGGGPAGLTAGLYLARAKYRVLIVEKAAFGGQITITDQVVNYPGVLHTSGKELTETMRQQAQSFGAEFLLAEVTGLSLDDTVKTVKTDRGDLSCFGVLWATGAHPRMVGFLGEEAFRGRGVAYCATCDGEFFTGRDVFVVGGGFAAAEEAVFLTKYARHVTILIRGKDFSCAPTAADAARKHPKITVLTHTQVQAVEGDSALRLLRYQNTETGQVTEYQPPEGETFGLFVFAGYQPATELLQGLAKLDPQGYVLTDKSQQTSVPGLYAAGDVCQKPLRQVVTAVGDGALAATELEKYAAACQQATGLRPAAPASTPASDIPAAQPSAPAGQSASGGLFPPEMLAQLHTVFGRMASPLVLELTLNNAPVSQDLEGYMEALCALTDKLTLTKTGTDPDAPCVRVCRADGSWTGLSFHGVPGGHEFTSFVLGLYNAAGPGQALDAQTEAALQAIDRPTELQVLVSLSCTMCPELVTAAQRMAAANPHITAQAYDLNHFPALRDKYHVMSVPCLVVDQGKQVTFGKKNIQQLLDLLS
;
A
#
# COMPACT_ATOMS: atom_id res chain seq x y z
N MET A 1 -5.48 -17.58 -32.96
CA MET A 1 -5.59 -16.78 -31.72
C MET A 1 -5.91 -15.34 -32.13
N ASP A 2 -6.86 -14.71 -31.46
CA ASP A 2 -7.21 -13.29 -31.76
C ASP A 2 -6.01 -12.38 -31.36
N PRO A 3 -5.45 -11.58 -32.28
CA PRO A 3 -4.38 -10.63 -31.97
C PRO A 3 -4.71 -9.65 -30.83
N LYS A 4 -5.99 -9.41 -30.56
CA LYS A 4 -6.46 -8.57 -29.46
C LYS A 4 -6.33 -9.24 -28.09
N GLN A 5 -6.15 -10.55 -28.04
CA GLN A 5 -5.98 -11.34 -26.82
C GLN A 5 -4.53 -11.74 -26.56
N LEU A 6 -3.61 -11.40 -27.48
CA LEU A 6 -2.19 -11.74 -27.35
C LEU A 6 -1.39 -10.50 -26.97
N TYR A 7 -0.52 -10.65 -25.99
CA TYR A 7 0.50 -9.68 -25.60
C TYR A 7 1.89 -10.09 -26.10
N ASP A 8 2.77 -9.16 -26.33
CA ASP A 8 4.19 -9.48 -26.55
C ASP A 8 4.82 -9.92 -25.23
N VAL A 9 4.53 -9.17 -24.16
CA VAL A 9 5.04 -9.45 -22.81
C VAL A 9 3.96 -9.20 -21.77
N VAL A 10 3.83 -10.13 -20.83
CA VAL A 10 3.11 -9.93 -19.58
C VAL A 10 4.13 -9.76 -18.45
N ILE A 11 4.03 -8.64 -17.73
CA ILE A 11 4.86 -8.30 -16.57
C ILE A 11 4.05 -8.58 -15.30
N ILE A 12 4.60 -9.38 -14.40
CA ILE A 12 3.96 -9.75 -13.13
C ILE A 12 4.66 -8.98 -12.01
N GLY A 13 3.96 -8.01 -11.45
CA GLY A 13 4.45 -7.08 -10.43
C GLY A 13 4.59 -5.65 -10.94
N GLY A 14 3.88 -4.73 -10.30
CA GLY A 14 3.79 -3.31 -10.62
C GLY A 14 4.72 -2.40 -9.81
N GLY A 15 5.84 -2.96 -9.29
CA GLY A 15 6.90 -2.18 -8.63
C GLY A 15 7.87 -1.52 -9.61
N PRO A 16 8.94 -0.84 -9.12
CA PRO A 16 9.89 -0.10 -9.97
C PRO A 16 10.48 -0.91 -11.13
N ALA A 17 10.78 -2.19 -10.92
CA ALA A 17 11.30 -3.07 -11.97
C ALA A 17 10.27 -3.30 -13.09
N GLY A 18 9.03 -3.66 -12.71
CA GLY A 18 7.96 -3.92 -13.67
C GLY A 18 7.51 -2.67 -14.40
N LEU A 19 7.37 -1.53 -13.70
CA LEU A 19 7.03 -0.24 -14.29
C LEU A 19 8.08 0.21 -15.31
N THR A 20 9.37 0.06 -14.98
CA THR A 20 10.46 0.38 -15.91
C THR A 20 10.46 -0.53 -17.12
N ALA A 21 10.28 -1.83 -16.92
CA ALA A 21 10.21 -2.77 -18.04
C ALA A 21 9.02 -2.47 -18.97
N GLY A 22 7.86 -2.15 -18.39
CA GLY A 22 6.68 -1.72 -19.14
C GLY A 22 6.92 -0.45 -19.97
N LEU A 23 7.60 0.54 -19.39
CA LEU A 23 8.00 1.76 -20.08
C LEU A 23 8.89 1.45 -21.29
N TYR A 24 9.94 0.64 -21.12
CA TYR A 24 10.89 0.33 -22.20
C TYR A 24 10.25 -0.46 -23.33
N LEU A 25 9.47 -1.49 -23.01
CA LEU A 25 8.76 -2.32 -23.99
C LEU A 25 7.68 -1.52 -24.76
N ALA A 26 6.85 -0.75 -24.06
CA ALA A 26 5.82 0.06 -24.68
C ALA A 26 6.44 1.16 -25.59
N ARG A 27 7.54 1.78 -25.16
CA ARG A 27 8.30 2.74 -25.97
C ARG A 27 8.87 2.09 -27.23
N ALA A 28 9.30 0.84 -27.16
CA ALA A 28 9.73 0.03 -28.31
C ALA A 28 8.55 -0.47 -29.18
N LYS A 29 7.30 -0.09 -28.86
CA LYS A 29 6.07 -0.42 -29.58
C LYS A 29 5.64 -1.90 -29.46
N TYR A 30 6.07 -2.58 -28.41
CA TYR A 30 5.54 -3.90 -28.05
C TYR A 30 4.31 -3.73 -27.18
N ARG A 31 3.32 -4.60 -27.38
CA ARG A 31 2.13 -4.64 -26.52
C ARG A 31 2.45 -5.31 -25.20
N VAL A 32 2.40 -4.56 -24.13
CA VAL A 32 2.78 -5.00 -22.79
C VAL A 32 1.65 -4.78 -21.79
N LEU A 33 1.42 -5.78 -20.94
CA LEU A 33 0.48 -5.70 -19.82
C LEU A 33 1.24 -5.87 -18.50
N ILE A 34 1.04 -4.95 -17.58
CA ILE A 34 1.56 -5.04 -16.21
C ILE A 34 0.42 -5.51 -15.30
N VAL A 35 0.62 -6.68 -14.67
CA VAL A 35 -0.35 -7.28 -13.75
C VAL A 35 0.12 -7.09 -12.31
N GLU A 36 -0.73 -6.54 -11.45
CA GLU A 36 -0.46 -6.34 -10.03
C GLU A 36 -1.66 -6.77 -9.20
N LYS A 37 -1.41 -7.47 -8.09
CA LYS A 37 -2.49 -7.99 -7.25
C LYS A 37 -3.12 -6.97 -6.30
N ALA A 38 -2.35 -5.94 -5.94
CA ALA A 38 -2.80 -4.93 -4.98
C ALA A 38 -2.72 -3.53 -5.61
N ALA A 39 -1.79 -2.69 -5.19
CA ALA A 39 -1.59 -1.34 -5.71
C ALA A 39 -0.28 -1.26 -6.49
N PHE A 40 -0.29 -0.52 -7.61
CA PHE A 40 0.93 -0.25 -8.36
C PHE A 40 1.90 0.61 -7.55
N GLY A 41 3.21 0.38 -7.75
CA GLY A 41 4.30 1.08 -7.09
C GLY A 41 5.20 0.18 -6.24
N GLY A 42 4.70 -0.95 -5.74
CA GLY A 42 5.47 -1.92 -4.95
C GLY A 42 5.81 -1.42 -3.54
N GLN A 43 6.79 -2.07 -2.89
CA GLN A 43 7.12 -1.83 -1.48
C GLN A 43 7.59 -0.40 -1.16
N ILE A 44 8.18 0.30 -2.13
CA ILE A 44 8.71 1.67 -1.89
C ILE A 44 7.60 2.69 -1.64
N THR A 45 6.35 2.40 -2.00
CA THR A 45 5.22 3.32 -1.81
C THR A 45 4.97 3.71 -0.36
N ILE A 46 5.44 2.90 0.60
CA ILE A 46 5.34 3.18 2.04
C ILE A 46 6.42 4.12 2.55
N THR A 47 7.44 4.46 1.74
CA THR A 47 8.56 5.32 2.12
C THR A 47 8.20 6.78 1.88
N ASP A 48 8.15 7.57 2.95
CA ASP A 48 7.79 9.00 2.87
C ASP A 48 8.86 9.84 2.17
N GLN A 49 10.13 9.49 2.32
CA GLN A 49 11.23 10.25 1.77
C GLN A 49 12.27 9.37 1.09
N VAL A 50 12.37 9.48 -0.23
CA VAL A 50 13.41 8.86 -1.05
C VAL A 50 14.41 9.93 -1.46
N VAL A 51 15.65 9.80 -0.98
CA VAL A 51 16.75 10.77 -1.21
C VAL A 51 17.96 10.15 -1.94
N ASN A 52 17.87 8.86 -2.27
CA ASN A 52 18.93 8.08 -2.87
C ASN A 52 18.63 7.57 -4.28
N TYR A 53 17.63 8.15 -4.94
CA TYR A 53 17.34 7.85 -6.34
C TYR A 53 17.99 8.92 -7.23
N PRO A 54 19.02 8.56 -8.05
CA PRO A 54 19.75 9.53 -8.87
C PRO A 54 18.82 10.26 -9.84
N GLY A 55 18.97 11.59 -9.90
CA GLY A 55 18.14 12.45 -10.76
C GLY A 55 16.93 13.06 -10.04
N VAL A 56 16.61 12.61 -8.83
CA VAL A 56 15.57 13.18 -7.97
C VAL A 56 16.19 13.55 -6.62
N LEU A 57 16.11 14.82 -6.21
CA LEU A 57 16.74 15.28 -4.97
C LEU A 57 16.05 14.65 -3.74
N HIS A 58 14.73 14.69 -3.71
CA HIS A 58 13.87 14.02 -2.73
C HIS A 58 12.45 13.93 -3.27
N THR A 59 11.78 12.86 -2.94
CA THR A 59 10.39 12.57 -3.31
C THR A 59 9.83 11.53 -2.34
N SER A 60 8.54 11.31 -2.33
CA SER A 60 7.99 10.10 -1.70
C SER A 60 8.12 8.89 -2.63
N GLY A 61 8.15 7.70 -2.04
CA GLY A 61 8.14 6.47 -2.85
C GLY A 61 6.89 6.33 -3.71
N LYS A 62 5.76 6.84 -3.21
CA LYS A 62 4.48 6.89 -3.93
C LYS A 62 4.56 7.80 -5.16
N GLU A 63 5.02 9.04 -5.00
CA GLU A 63 5.16 9.99 -6.12
C GLU A 63 6.14 9.50 -7.18
N LEU A 64 7.27 8.93 -6.73
CA LEU A 64 8.26 8.38 -7.63
C LEU A 64 7.68 7.26 -8.51
N THR A 65 6.99 6.31 -7.90
CA THR A 65 6.43 5.16 -8.62
C THR A 65 5.19 5.52 -9.44
N GLU A 66 4.39 6.50 -8.99
CA GLU A 66 3.30 7.04 -9.78
C GLU A 66 3.82 7.73 -11.05
N THR A 67 4.90 8.51 -10.95
CA THR A 67 5.59 9.08 -12.12
C THR A 67 6.06 7.98 -13.08
N MET A 68 6.67 6.90 -12.57
CA MET A 68 7.07 5.75 -13.39
C MET A 68 5.88 5.08 -14.09
N ARG A 69 4.75 4.94 -13.38
CA ARG A 69 3.52 4.35 -13.93
C ARG A 69 2.96 5.21 -15.06
N GLN A 70 2.88 6.53 -14.86
CA GLN A 70 2.42 7.48 -15.87
C GLN A 70 3.33 7.49 -17.10
N GLN A 71 4.65 7.42 -16.92
CA GLN A 71 5.59 7.28 -18.03
C GLN A 71 5.33 6.01 -18.83
N ALA A 72 5.16 4.85 -18.20
CA ALA A 72 4.86 3.61 -18.90
C ALA A 72 3.52 3.68 -19.65
N GLN A 73 2.49 4.25 -19.02
CA GLN A 73 1.16 4.43 -19.58
C GLN A 73 1.17 5.35 -20.79
N SER A 74 1.93 6.45 -20.76
CA SER A 74 2.02 7.41 -21.87
C SER A 74 2.58 6.80 -23.15
N PHE A 75 3.38 5.75 -23.05
CA PHE A 75 3.88 4.98 -24.19
C PHE A 75 2.96 3.83 -24.60
N GLY A 76 1.86 3.58 -23.86
CA GLY A 76 0.85 2.58 -24.18
C GLY A 76 0.98 1.27 -23.42
N ALA A 77 1.70 1.21 -22.29
CA ALA A 77 1.64 0.06 -21.38
C ALA A 77 0.23 -0.07 -20.80
N GLU A 78 -0.30 -1.30 -20.83
CA GLU A 78 -1.59 -1.64 -20.25
C GLU A 78 -1.42 -2.10 -18.78
N PHE A 79 -2.44 -1.90 -17.94
CA PHE A 79 -2.40 -2.21 -16.51
C PHE A 79 -3.61 -3.03 -16.10
N LEU A 80 -3.40 -4.08 -15.32
CA LEU A 80 -4.45 -4.95 -14.81
C LEU A 80 -4.24 -5.21 -13.31
N LEU A 81 -5.26 -4.93 -12.51
CA LEU A 81 -5.32 -5.39 -11.12
C LEU A 81 -5.91 -6.80 -11.10
N ALA A 82 -5.05 -7.81 -10.91
CA ALA A 82 -5.43 -9.22 -10.84
C ALA A 82 -4.36 -10.02 -10.09
N GLU A 83 -4.76 -11.09 -9.45
CA GLU A 83 -3.84 -12.05 -8.84
C GLU A 83 -3.45 -13.13 -9.84
N VAL A 84 -2.13 -13.31 -10.04
CA VAL A 84 -1.61 -14.41 -10.86
C VAL A 84 -1.63 -15.70 -10.04
N THR A 85 -2.31 -16.72 -10.56
CA THR A 85 -2.54 -17.99 -9.87
C THR A 85 -1.75 -19.16 -10.48
N GLY A 86 -1.14 -18.96 -11.65
CA GLY A 86 -0.35 -20.01 -12.30
C GLY A 86 0.29 -19.57 -13.61
N LEU A 87 1.22 -20.39 -14.09
CA LEU A 87 1.98 -20.19 -15.33
C LEU A 87 2.02 -21.48 -16.16
N SER A 88 1.90 -21.34 -17.49
CA SER A 88 2.22 -22.40 -18.46
C SER A 88 3.24 -21.82 -19.45
N LEU A 89 4.48 -22.33 -19.39
CA LEU A 89 5.66 -21.71 -20.04
C LEU A 89 6.30 -22.56 -21.14
N ASP A 90 5.81 -23.79 -21.37
CA ASP A 90 6.46 -24.76 -22.27
C ASP A 90 6.30 -24.41 -23.75
N ASP A 91 5.24 -23.72 -24.12
CA ASP A 91 4.96 -23.34 -25.50
C ASP A 91 5.57 -21.98 -25.88
N THR A 92 5.68 -21.69 -27.20
CA THR A 92 6.11 -20.39 -27.71
C THR A 92 5.15 -19.27 -27.27
N VAL A 93 3.83 -19.54 -27.29
CA VAL A 93 2.82 -18.67 -26.69
C VAL A 93 2.54 -19.18 -25.28
N LYS A 94 2.95 -18.39 -24.30
CA LYS A 94 2.82 -18.71 -22.89
C LYS A 94 1.46 -18.28 -22.35
N THR A 95 1.03 -18.88 -21.25
CA THR A 95 -0.20 -18.51 -20.56
C THR A 95 0.10 -18.10 -19.12
N VAL A 96 -0.35 -16.91 -18.76
CA VAL A 96 -0.40 -16.41 -17.37
C VAL A 96 -1.83 -16.53 -16.89
N LYS A 97 -2.07 -17.38 -15.91
CA LYS A 97 -3.40 -17.58 -15.31
C LYS A 97 -3.65 -16.55 -14.21
N THR A 98 -4.80 -15.92 -14.25
CA THR A 98 -5.19 -14.94 -13.23
C THR A 98 -6.60 -15.25 -12.70
N ASP A 99 -6.95 -14.65 -11.55
CA ASP A 99 -8.32 -14.67 -11.01
C ASP A 99 -9.35 -13.96 -11.91
N ARG A 100 -8.88 -13.24 -12.96
CA ARG A 100 -9.72 -12.53 -13.95
C ARG A 100 -9.67 -13.14 -15.34
N GLY A 101 -9.07 -14.32 -15.48
CA GLY A 101 -8.95 -15.04 -16.75
C GLY A 101 -7.50 -15.22 -17.20
N ASP A 102 -7.32 -16.01 -18.25
CA ASP A 102 -6.02 -16.38 -18.77
C ASP A 102 -5.51 -15.31 -19.77
N LEU A 103 -4.23 -14.96 -19.64
CA LEU A 103 -3.52 -14.02 -20.50
C LEU A 103 -2.53 -14.78 -21.36
N SER A 104 -2.54 -14.52 -22.67
CA SER A 104 -1.60 -15.11 -23.63
C SER A 104 -0.49 -14.14 -23.98
N CYS A 105 0.78 -14.60 -23.99
CA CYS A 105 1.93 -13.75 -24.33
C CYS A 105 3.09 -14.57 -24.89
N PHE A 106 4.06 -13.91 -25.53
CA PHE A 106 5.31 -14.54 -25.92
C PHE A 106 6.30 -14.62 -24.76
N GLY A 107 6.48 -13.53 -24.00
CA GLY A 107 7.40 -13.44 -22.89
C GLY A 107 6.73 -13.09 -21.58
N VAL A 108 7.33 -13.52 -20.47
CA VAL A 108 6.90 -13.19 -19.11
C VAL A 108 8.06 -12.54 -18.35
N LEU A 109 7.79 -11.42 -17.69
CA LEU A 109 8.71 -10.83 -16.72
C LEU A 109 8.16 -11.02 -15.30
N TRP A 110 8.93 -11.70 -14.46
CA TRP A 110 8.64 -11.87 -13.04
C TRP A 110 9.28 -10.72 -12.24
N ALA A 111 8.49 -9.76 -11.77
CA ALA A 111 8.94 -8.55 -11.08
C ALA A 111 8.21 -8.33 -9.74
N THR A 112 7.85 -9.42 -9.08
CA THR A 112 7.01 -9.48 -7.87
C THR A 112 7.68 -8.97 -6.61
N GLY A 113 9.00 -8.74 -6.66
CA GLY A 113 9.78 -8.23 -5.54
C GLY A 113 9.96 -9.23 -4.39
N ALA A 114 10.09 -8.68 -3.18
CA ALA A 114 10.23 -9.44 -1.94
C ALA A 114 9.45 -8.76 -0.81
N HIS A 115 8.99 -9.53 0.17
CA HIS A 115 8.26 -9.02 1.34
C HIS A 115 9.02 -9.31 2.65
N PRO A 116 8.73 -8.58 3.72
CA PRO A 116 9.39 -8.79 5.00
C PRO A 116 9.25 -10.24 5.49
N ARG A 117 10.35 -10.80 6.00
CA ARG A 117 10.38 -12.15 6.56
C ARG A 117 9.85 -12.14 7.98
N MET A 118 8.91 -13.02 8.27
CA MET A 118 8.54 -13.35 9.63
C MET A 118 9.64 -14.18 10.29
N VAL A 119 9.90 -13.94 11.57
CA VAL A 119 10.92 -14.65 12.36
C VAL A 119 10.37 -15.95 12.94
N GLY A 120 9.07 -16.00 13.20
CA GLY A 120 8.36 -17.19 13.66
C GLY A 120 8.37 -17.35 15.19
N PHE A 121 8.55 -16.27 15.97
CA PHE A 121 8.42 -16.33 17.42
C PHE A 121 6.95 -16.41 17.85
N LEU A 122 6.70 -16.95 19.04
CA LEU A 122 5.34 -17.09 19.56
C LEU A 122 4.67 -15.72 19.71
N GLY A 123 3.46 -15.57 19.16
CA GLY A 123 2.69 -14.32 19.19
C GLY A 123 2.98 -13.36 18.03
N GLU A 124 3.96 -13.62 17.14
CA GLU A 124 4.31 -12.70 16.03
C GLU A 124 3.11 -12.40 15.14
N GLU A 125 2.40 -13.43 14.66
CA GLU A 125 1.23 -13.26 13.79
C GLU A 125 0.04 -12.68 14.59
N ALA A 126 -0.17 -13.14 15.81
CA ALA A 126 -1.29 -12.70 16.64
C ALA A 126 -1.24 -11.21 16.99
N PHE A 127 -0.02 -10.63 17.11
CA PHE A 127 0.20 -9.23 17.44
C PHE A 127 0.64 -8.39 16.24
N ARG A 128 0.62 -8.95 15.04
CA ARG A 128 0.88 -8.19 13.80
C ARG A 128 -0.13 -7.05 13.66
N GLY A 129 0.38 -5.81 13.54
CA GLY A 129 -0.45 -4.62 13.56
C GLY A 129 -1.06 -4.27 14.95
N ARG A 130 -0.66 -4.97 16.01
CA ARG A 130 -1.06 -4.70 17.40
C ARG A 130 0.13 -4.60 18.34
N GLY A 131 1.23 -4.05 17.81
CA GLY A 131 2.49 -3.91 18.53
C GLY A 131 3.67 -4.57 17.83
N VAL A 132 3.46 -5.64 17.05
CA VAL A 132 4.45 -6.20 16.13
C VAL A 132 4.30 -5.52 14.76
N ALA A 133 5.36 -4.87 14.28
CA ALA A 133 5.40 -4.06 13.08
C ALA A 133 6.57 -4.44 12.16
N TYR A 134 6.46 -4.12 10.87
CA TYR A 134 7.47 -4.41 9.83
C TYR A 134 7.87 -3.15 9.03
N CYS A 135 7.35 -1.99 9.41
CA CYS A 135 7.60 -0.72 8.77
C CYS A 135 7.77 0.37 9.84
N ALA A 136 8.97 0.92 9.99
CA ALA A 136 9.21 1.99 10.97
C ALA A 136 8.50 3.28 10.58
N THR A 137 8.51 3.63 9.29
CA THR A 137 7.88 4.85 8.78
C THR A 137 6.36 4.82 8.93
N CYS A 138 5.74 3.63 8.77
CA CYS A 138 4.29 3.48 8.89
C CYS A 138 3.81 3.50 10.35
N ASP A 139 4.56 2.84 11.24
CA ASP A 139 4.06 2.48 12.58
C ASP A 139 4.84 3.17 13.70
N GLY A 140 6.00 3.80 13.42
CA GLY A 140 6.90 4.36 14.44
C GLY A 140 6.24 5.42 15.32
N GLU A 141 5.41 6.28 14.74
CA GLU A 141 4.73 7.35 15.45
C GLU A 141 3.77 6.85 16.55
N PHE A 142 3.17 5.65 16.38
CA PHE A 142 2.29 5.06 17.38
C PHE A 142 3.00 4.71 18.69
N PHE A 143 4.33 4.64 18.67
CA PHE A 143 5.18 4.37 19.83
C PHE A 143 5.87 5.61 20.38
N THR A 144 5.34 6.80 20.12
CA THR A 144 5.87 8.05 20.67
C THR A 144 5.91 8.02 22.19
N GLY A 145 7.10 8.28 22.77
CA GLY A 145 7.36 8.24 24.20
C GLY A 145 7.41 6.84 24.84
N ARG A 146 7.33 5.77 24.04
CA ARG A 146 7.34 4.38 24.50
C ARG A 146 8.65 3.69 24.17
N ASP A 147 8.90 2.54 24.78
CA ASP A 147 10.03 1.71 24.45
C ASP A 147 9.75 0.92 23.17
N VAL A 148 10.78 0.78 22.34
CA VAL A 148 10.71 0.07 21.07
C VAL A 148 11.82 -0.97 21.02
N PHE A 149 11.51 -2.16 20.55
CA PHE A 149 12.47 -3.21 20.23
C PHE A 149 12.56 -3.41 18.73
N VAL A 150 13.77 -3.62 18.24
CA VAL A 150 14.06 -3.87 16.83
C VAL A 150 14.71 -5.25 16.69
N VAL A 151 14.11 -6.13 15.94
CA VAL A 151 14.63 -7.48 15.66
C VAL A 151 15.36 -7.46 14.33
N GLY A 152 16.65 -7.70 14.36
CA GLY A 152 17.49 -7.76 13.15
C GLY A 152 18.88 -7.17 13.38
N GLY A 153 19.82 -7.53 12.51
CA GLY A 153 21.21 -7.05 12.55
C GLY A 153 21.69 -6.56 11.17
N GLY A 154 20.81 -6.46 10.20
CA GLY A 154 21.10 -5.97 8.86
C GLY A 154 21.03 -4.45 8.75
N PHE A 155 21.23 -3.96 7.52
CA PHE A 155 21.19 -2.53 7.18
C PHE A 155 19.86 -1.88 7.59
N ALA A 156 18.73 -2.48 7.22
CA ALA A 156 17.41 -1.97 7.58
C ALA A 156 17.22 -1.86 9.11
N ALA A 157 17.63 -2.89 9.88
CA ALA A 157 17.51 -2.83 11.33
C ALA A 157 18.32 -1.69 11.96
N ALA A 158 19.52 -1.41 11.44
CA ALA A 158 20.37 -0.33 11.94
C ALA A 158 19.80 1.06 11.61
N GLU A 159 19.39 1.30 10.36
CA GLU A 159 18.86 2.59 9.93
C GLU A 159 17.47 2.88 10.52
N GLU A 160 16.58 1.90 10.49
CA GLU A 160 15.21 2.07 11.01
C GLU A 160 15.21 2.20 12.54
N ALA A 161 16.15 1.57 13.25
CA ALA A 161 16.33 1.81 14.69
C ALA A 161 16.70 3.28 14.98
N VAL A 162 17.60 3.87 14.18
CA VAL A 162 17.94 5.31 14.30
C VAL A 162 16.71 6.17 13.97
N PHE A 163 15.96 5.84 12.91
CA PHE A 163 14.72 6.54 12.56
C PHE A 163 13.71 6.52 13.72
N LEU A 164 13.48 5.35 14.33
CA LEU A 164 12.54 5.17 15.43
C LEU A 164 12.87 6.01 16.67
N THR A 165 14.13 6.43 16.86
CA THR A 165 14.51 7.31 17.98
C THR A 165 13.87 8.70 17.93
N LYS A 166 13.32 9.09 16.78
CA LYS A 166 12.53 10.33 16.63
C LYS A 166 11.26 10.29 17.49
N TYR A 167 10.70 9.12 17.67
CA TYR A 167 9.44 8.88 18.36
C TYR A 167 9.66 8.20 19.70
N ALA A 168 10.41 7.10 19.70
CA ALA A 168 10.59 6.25 20.87
C ALA A 168 11.31 6.96 22.04
N ARG A 169 10.94 6.58 23.26
CA ARG A 169 11.68 6.90 24.48
C ARG A 169 13.07 6.25 24.43
N HIS A 170 13.11 4.97 24.12
CA HIS A 170 14.32 4.17 23.98
C HIS A 170 14.12 3.09 22.90
N VAL A 171 15.17 2.71 22.19
CA VAL A 171 15.20 1.65 21.19
C VAL A 171 16.20 0.57 21.60
N THR A 172 15.75 -0.68 21.64
CA THR A 172 16.65 -1.83 21.91
C THR A 172 16.73 -2.71 20.66
N ILE A 173 17.91 -2.85 20.08
CA ILE A 173 18.15 -3.72 18.91
C ILE A 173 18.54 -5.11 19.39
N LEU A 174 17.80 -6.14 18.94
CA LEU A 174 18.04 -7.55 19.24
C LEU A 174 18.67 -8.23 18.02
N ILE A 175 19.97 -8.51 18.11
CA ILE A 175 20.77 -9.13 17.04
C ILE A 175 21.01 -10.59 17.39
N ARG A 176 20.54 -11.53 16.56
CA ARG A 176 20.78 -12.97 16.76
C ARG A 176 22.26 -13.35 16.67
N GLY A 177 23.01 -12.70 15.81
CA GLY A 177 24.44 -12.92 15.62
C GLY A 177 25.31 -12.18 16.63
N LYS A 178 26.64 -12.33 16.47
CA LYS A 178 27.64 -11.68 17.31
C LYS A 178 27.73 -10.16 17.09
N ASP A 179 27.24 -9.67 15.96
CA ASP A 179 27.33 -8.27 15.58
C ASP A 179 26.37 -7.97 14.41
N PHE A 180 26.30 -6.68 14.02
CA PHE A 180 25.64 -6.26 12.80
C PHE A 180 26.26 -6.93 11.57
N SER A 181 25.44 -7.24 10.59
CA SER A 181 25.82 -7.78 9.27
C SER A 181 25.82 -6.73 8.17
N CYS A 182 25.65 -5.45 8.52
CA CYS A 182 25.65 -4.32 7.58
C CYS A 182 27.00 -3.57 7.59
N ALA A 183 27.12 -2.57 6.71
CA ALA A 183 28.30 -1.72 6.63
C ALA A 183 28.57 -0.99 7.97
N PRO A 184 29.86 -0.80 8.35
CA PRO A 184 30.23 -0.15 9.61
C PRO A 184 29.58 1.22 9.84
N THR A 185 29.40 2.01 8.78
CA THR A 185 28.77 3.34 8.86
C THR A 185 27.33 3.30 9.38
N ALA A 186 26.52 2.36 8.94
CA ALA A 186 25.14 2.18 9.42
C ALA A 186 25.13 1.62 10.86
N ALA A 187 25.95 0.59 11.13
CA ALA A 187 26.07 0.00 12.46
C ALA A 187 26.56 1.02 13.50
N ASP A 188 27.53 1.88 13.15
CA ASP A 188 28.08 2.90 14.03
C ASP A 188 27.08 3.98 14.40
N ALA A 189 26.21 4.39 13.46
CA ALA A 189 25.14 5.34 13.74
C ALA A 189 24.21 4.81 14.84
N ALA A 190 23.79 3.54 14.73
CA ALA A 190 22.97 2.89 15.75
C ALA A 190 23.70 2.72 17.08
N ARG A 191 24.96 2.23 17.09
CA ARG A 191 25.74 1.99 18.31
C ARG A 191 26.04 3.25 19.11
N LYS A 192 26.30 4.39 18.43
CA LYS A 192 26.66 5.66 19.06
C LYS A 192 25.45 6.49 19.48
N HIS A 193 24.26 6.07 19.12
CA HIS A 193 23.05 6.84 19.40
C HIS A 193 22.65 6.72 20.89
N PRO A 194 22.45 7.83 21.63
CA PRO A 194 22.21 7.81 23.08
C PRO A 194 20.91 7.11 23.51
N LYS A 195 19.94 7.03 22.61
CA LYS A 195 18.67 6.34 22.85
C LYS A 195 18.67 4.86 22.39
N ILE A 196 19.80 4.32 21.90
CA ILE A 196 19.85 2.95 21.38
C ILE A 196 20.71 2.04 22.25
N THR A 197 20.17 0.89 22.61
CA THR A 197 20.91 -0.24 23.19
C THR A 197 20.97 -1.38 22.19
N VAL A 198 22.14 -1.99 22.02
CA VAL A 198 22.33 -3.13 21.12
C VAL A 198 22.62 -4.38 21.94
N LEU A 199 21.77 -5.41 21.79
CA LEU A 199 21.95 -6.71 22.41
C LEU A 199 22.27 -7.73 21.32
N THR A 200 23.50 -8.21 21.33
CA THR A 200 23.99 -9.27 20.43
C THR A 200 23.67 -10.66 21.00
N HIS A 201 23.79 -11.71 20.16
CA HIS A 201 23.46 -13.08 20.53
C HIS A 201 22.05 -13.21 21.15
N THR A 202 21.09 -12.35 20.71
CA THR A 202 19.77 -12.24 21.32
C THR A 202 18.67 -12.50 20.29
N GLN A 203 17.76 -13.41 20.64
CA GLN A 203 16.60 -13.72 19.80
C GLN A 203 15.30 -13.63 20.60
N VAL A 204 14.25 -13.14 19.94
CA VAL A 204 12.90 -13.12 20.50
C VAL A 204 12.36 -14.55 20.56
N GLN A 205 11.76 -14.92 21.68
CA GLN A 205 11.05 -16.18 21.86
C GLN A 205 9.54 -16.02 21.80
N ALA A 206 9.00 -14.99 22.45
CA ALA A 206 7.57 -14.78 22.53
C ALA A 206 7.22 -13.31 22.78
N VAL A 207 6.05 -12.92 22.32
CA VAL A 207 5.31 -11.76 22.81
C VAL A 207 3.94 -12.18 23.28
N GLU A 208 3.48 -11.55 24.36
CA GLU A 208 2.18 -11.80 24.96
C GLU A 208 1.50 -10.47 25.32
N GLY A 209 0.19 -10.47 25.41
CA GLY A 209 -0.59 -9.30 25.78
C GLY A 209 -2.09 -9.52 25.65
N ASP A 210 -2.79 -8.43 25.73
CA ASP A 210 -4.25 -8.34 25.53
C ASP A 210 -4.59 -7.75 24.16
N SER A 211 -5.13 -6.56 24.11
CA SER A 211 -5.27 -5.75 22.87
C SER A 211 -3.95 -5.16 22.40
N ALA A 212 -2.91 -5.13 23.25
CA ALA A 212 -1.59 -4.56 23.01
C ALA A 212 -0.51 -5.46 23.62
N LEU A 213 0.76 -5.25 23.28
CA LEU A 213 1.88 -5.97 23.85
C LEU A 213 2.07 -5.60 25.34
N ARG A 214 2.20 -6.64 26.20
CA ARG A 214 2.43 -6.52 27.64
C ARG A 214 3.68 -7.24 28.10
N LEU A 215 4.16 -8.22 27.33
CA LEU A 215 5.33 -9.01 27.65
C LEU A 215 6.12 -9.28 26.38
N LEU A 216 7.43 -9.06 26.43
CA LEU A 216 8.40 -9.56 25.47
C LEU A 216 9.36 -10.49 26.18
N ARG A 217 9.50 -11.70 25.67
CA ARG A 217 10.50 -12.67 26.12
C ARG A 217 11.57 -12.85 25.05
N TYR A 218 12.82 -12.63 25.43
CA TYR A 218 13.97 -12.86 24.56
C TYR A 218 15.08 -13.60 25.29
N GLN A 219 15.91 -14.30 24.53
CA GLN A 219 16.97 -15.16 25.07
C GLN A 219 18.31 -14.77 24.48
N ASN A 220 19.33 -14.71 25.33
CA ASN A 220 20.71 -14.73 24.89
C ASN A 220 21.09 -16.15 24.48
N THR A 221 21.48 -16.34 23.20
CA THR A 221 21.74 -17.66 22.60
C THR A 221 23.07 -18.28 23.03
N GLU A 222 24.00 -17.50 23.58
CA GLU A 222 25.28 -18.02 24.10
C GLU A 222 25.16 -18.49 25.54
N THR A 223 24.50 -17.70 26.38
CA THR A 223 24.38 -18.00 27.81
C THR A 223 23.14 -18.81 28.18
N GLY A 224 22.16 -18.86 27.26
CA GLY A 224 20.85 -19.45 27.53
C GLY A 224 19.95 -18.59 28.42
N GLN A 225 20.42 -17.43 28.89
CA GLN A 225 19.67 -16.56 29.77
C GLN A 225 18.43 -16.01 29.07
N VAL A 226 17.27 -16.21 29.67
CA VAL A 226 15.99 -15.65 29.23
C VAL A 226 15.72 -14.36 30.01
N THR A 227 15.31 -13.32 29.30
CA THR A 227 14.91 -12.03 29.86
C THR A 227 13.48 -11.75 29.48
N GLU A 228 12.69 -11.31 30.46
CA GLU A 228 11.34 -10.82 30.25
C GLU A 228 11.32 -9.30 30.41
N TYR A 229 10.73 -8.62 29.45
CA TYR A 229 10.46 -7.20 29.51
C TYR A 229 8.95 -6.98 29.62
N GLN A 230 8.56 -6.18 30.59
CA GLN A 230 7.20 -5.69 30.78
C GLN A 230 7.23 -4.16 30.79
N PRO A 231 6.37 -3.49 30.01
CA PRO A 231 6.29 -2.03 30.06
C PRO A 231 5.71 -1.58 31.40
N PRO A 232 5.86 -0.30 31.79
CA PRO A 232 5.17 0.27 32.93
C PRO A 232 3.66 -0.02 32.91
N GLU A 233 3.03 -0.03 34.07
CA GLU A 233 1.59 -0.30 34.19
C GLU A 233 0.76 0.67 33.33
N GLY A 234 -0.14 0.12 32.51
CA GLY A 234 -0.95 0.88 31.55
C GLY A 234 -0.25 1.20 30.23
N GLU A 235 1.08 1.03 30.13
CA GLU A 235 1.82 1.26 28.88
C GLU A 235 1.92 -0.02 28.03
N THR A 236 2.38 0.18 26.81
CA THR A 236 2.75 -0.86 25.84
C THR A 236 4.08 -0.52 25.21
N PHE A 237 4.60 -1.38 24.35
CA PHE A 237 5.84 -1.19 23.60
C PHE A 237 5.65 -1.61 22.14
N GLY A 238 6.60 -1.23 21.28
CA GLY A 238 6.67 -1.66 19.88
C GLY A 238 7.72 -2.73 19.66
N LEU A 239 7.44 -3.71 18.81
CA LEU A 239 8.41 -4.68 18.33
C LEU A 239 8.47 -4.63 16.81
N PHE A 240 9.55 -4.05 16.26
CA PHE A 240 9.76 -3.90 14.83
C PHE A 240 10.67 -5.02 14.32
N VAL A 241 10.21 -5.74 13.28
CA VAL A 241 10.94 -6.91 12.75
C VAL A 241 11.57 -6.58 11.41
N PHE A 242 12.90 -6.48 11.39
CA PHE A 242 13.72 -6.27 10.20
C PHE A 242 14.67 -7.45 9.98
N ALA A 243 14.10 -8.66 9.89
CA ALA A 243 14.83 -9.93 9.74
C ALA A 243 15.14 -10.31 8.29
N GLY A 244 15.11 -9.34 7.38
CA GLY A 244 15.30 -9.53 5.95
C GLY A 244 13.99 -9.72 5.20
N TYR A 245 14.12 -10.12 3.92
CA TYR A 245 12.98 -10.26 3.01
C TYR A 245 12.89 -11.68 2.48
N GLN A 246 11.68 -12.07 2.10
CA GLN A 246 11.38 -13.30 1.39
C GLN A 246 10.94 -12.94 -0.03
N PRO A 247 11.58 -13.50 -1.07
CA PRO A 247 11.16 -13.24 -2.45
C PRO A 247 9.81 -13.88 -2.73
N ALA A 248 8.96 -13.20 -3.50
CA ALA A 248 7.65 -13.71 -3.92
C ALA A 248 7.82 -14.62 -5.14
N THR A 249 8.23 -15.87 -4.90
CA THR A 249 8.59 -16.88 -5.91
C THR A 249 7.82 -18.19 -5.78
N GLU A 250 6.74 -18.20 -5.03
CA GLU A 250 5.96 -19.41 -4.73
C GLU A 250 5.52 -20.13 -6.01
N LEU A 251 5.06 -19.38 -7.02
CA LEU A 251 4.63 -19.93 -8.32
C LEU A 251 5.79 -20.33 -9.24
N LEU A 252 7.02 -19.97 -8.90
CA LEU A 252 8.21 -20.36 -9.68
C LEU A 252 8.90 -21.62 -9.14
N GLN A 253 8.46 -22.13 -7.99
CA GLN A 253 9.00 -23.36 -7.42
C GLN A 253 8.77 -24.53 -8.38
N GLY A 254 9.85 -25.24 -8.72
CA GLY A 254 9.82 -26.33 -9.70
C GLY A 254 9.77 -25.90 -11.17
N LEU A 255 9.54 -24.60 -11.46
CA LEU A 255 9.55 -24.06 -12.83
C LEU A 255 10.92 -23.43 -13.17
N ALA A 256 11.42 -22.54 -12.35
CA ALA A 256 12.70 -21.86 -12.57
C ALA A 256 13.72 -22.19 -11.48
N LYS A 257 15.01 -21.99 -11.77
CA LYS A 257 16.08 -22.18 -10.79
C LYS A 257 16.05 -21.05 -9.77
N LEU A 258 15.98 -21.42 -8.49
CA LEU A 258 16.05 -20.52 -7.35
C LEU A 258 17.32 -20.79 -6.54
N ASP A 259 17.80 -19.79 -5.79
CA ASP A 259 18.85 -20.00 -4.81
C ASP A 259 18.29 -20.64 -3.52
N PRO A 260 19.15 -21.05 -2.56
CA PRO A 260 18.67 -21.66 -1.31
C PRO A 260 17.78 -20.74 -0.44
N GLN A 261 17.77 -19.43 -0.69
CA GLN A 261 16.93 -18.45 -0.02
C GLN A 261 15.62 -18.19 -0.77
N GLY A 262 15.43 -18.81 -1.94
CA GLY A 262 14.24 -18.69 -2.78
C GLY A 262 14.29 -17.58 -3.82
N TYR A 263 15.40 -16.85 -3.97
CA TYR A 263 15.55 -15.82 -5.01
C TYR A 263 15.77 -16.42 -6.39
N VAL A 264 15.24 -15.75 -7.42
CA VAL A 264 15.40 -16.20 -8.81
C VAL A 264 16.85 -16.03 -9.26
N LEU A 265 17.44 -17.10 -9.80
CA LEU A 265 18.74 -17.06 -10.43
C LEU A 265 18.58 -16.59 -11.87
N THR A 266 19.22 -15.47 -12.20
CA THR A 266 19.24 -14.89 -13.55
C THR A 266 20.68 -14.76 -14.05
N ASP A 267 20.83 -14.71 -15.37
CA ASP A 267 22.08 -14.29 -15.99
C ASP A 267 22.22 -12.75 -16.03
N LYS A 268 23.26 -12.25 -16.69
CA LYS A 268 23.50 -10.80 -16.82
C LYS A 268 22.43 -10.08 -17.63
N SER A 269 21.64 -10.80 -18.41
CA SER A 269 20.54 -10.30 -19.24
C SER A 269 19.18 -10.44 -18.56
N GLN A 270 19.15 -10.75 -17.27
CA GLN A 270 17.94 -11.02 -16.48
C GLN A 270 17.12 -12.24 -16.97
N GLN A 271 17.70 -13.10 -17.81
CA GLN A 271 17.06 -14.33 -18.25
C GLN A 271 17.14 -15.40 -17.15
N THR A 272 16.03 -16.10 -16.92
CA THR A 272 15.99 -17.25 -16.00
C THR A 272 16.44 -18.55 -16.68
N SER A 273 16.35 -19.66 -15.97
CA SER A 273 16.58 -20.99 -16.56
C SER A 273 15.49 -21.45 -17.56
N VAL A 274 14.40 -20.67 -17.71
CA VAL A 274 13.26 -21.02 -18.57
C VAL A 274 13.21 -20.05 -19.76
N PRO A 275 13.22 -20.55 -21.01
CA PRO A 275 13.15 -19.70 -22.18
C PRO A 275 11.90 -18.81 -22.19
N GLY A 276 12.08 -17.49 -22.36
CA GLY A 276 11.00 -16.50 -22.39
C GLY A 276 10.44 -16.14 -21.01
N LEU A 277 11.00 -16.66 -19.92
CA LEU A 277 10.78 -16.17 -18.57
C LEU A 277 12.02 -15.38 -18.12
N TYR A 278 11.81 -14.13 -17.78
CA TYR A 278 12.81 -13.21 -17.22
C TYR A 278 12.41 -12.84 -15.80
N ALA A 279 13.37 -12.37 -15.00
CA ALA A 279 13.07 -11.84 -13.67
C ALA A 279 13.86 -10.57 -13.41
N ALA A 280 13.26 -9.61 -12.68
CA ALA A 280 13.87 -8.31 -12.41
C ALA A 280 13.49 -7.76 -11.03
N GLY A 281 14.38 -6.99 -10.44
CA GLY A 281 14.17 -6.35 -9.15
C GLY A 281 14.52 -7.24 -7.96
N ASP A 282 13.89 -6.98 -6.83
CA ASP A 282 14.28 -7.57 -5.54
C ASP A 282 13.97 -9.07 -5.42
N VAL A 283 13.21 -9.63 -6.34
CA VAL A 283 12.95 -11.06 -6.45
C VAL A 283 14.18 -11.85 -6.93
N CYS A 284 15.16 -11.17 -7.55
CA CYS A 284 16.38 -11.79 -8.05
C CYS A 284 17.46 -11.93 -6.98
N GLN A 285 18.34 -12.91 -7.16
CA GLN A 285 19.56 -13.03 -6.37
C GLN A 285 20.51 -11.87 -6.71
N LYS A 286 20.76 -10.98 -5.75
CA LYS A 286 21.62 -9.81 -5.91
C LYS A 286 22.13 -9.28 -4.56
N PRO A 287 23.28 -8.58 -4.56
CA PRO A 287 23.86 -8.04 -3.31
C PRO A 287 23.16 -6.76 -2.83
N LEU A 288 22.52 -5.98 -3.72
CA LEU A 288 21.90 -4.70 -3.41
C LEU A 288 20.46 -4.67 -3.90
N ARG A 289 19.52 -4.38 -2.98
CA ARG A 289 18.10 -4.21 -3.25
C ARG A 289 17.72 -2.76 -2.98
N GLN A 290 17.60 -2.00 -4.06
CA GLN A 290 17.25 -0.58 -4.07
C GLN A 290 16.39 -0.27 -5.30
N VAL A 291 15.64 0.83 -5.26
CA VAL A 291 14.83 1.27 -6.40
C VAL A 291 15.67 1.38 -7.67
N VAL A 292 16.85 1.99 -7.59
CA VAL A 292 17.74 2.18 -8.75
C VAL A 292 18.21 0.86 -9.35
N THR A 293 18.50 -0.17 -8.53
CA THR A 293 18.89 -1.49 -9.06
C THR A 293 17.70 -2.25 -9.65
N ALA A 294 16.51 -2.07 -9.08
CA ALA A 294 15.28 -2.64 -9.64
C ALA A 294 14.92 -2.01 -11.00
N VAL A 295 15.08 -0.69 -11.13
CA VAL A 295 14.92 0.05 -12.40
C VAL A 295 15.93 -0.45 -13.44
N GLY A 296 17.21 -0.59 -13.07
CA GLY A 296 18.24 -1.10 -13.97
C GLY A 296 17.94 -2.51 -14.49
N ASP A 297 17.53 -3.41 -13.60
CA ASP A 297 17.13 -4.77 -13.99
C ASP A 297 15.92 -4.77 -14.91
N GLY A 298 14.89 -3.95 -14.60
CA GLY A 298 13.69 -3.84 -15.43
C GLY A 298 13.99 -3.37 -16.84
N ALA A 299 14.87 -2.36 -16.99
CA ALA A 299 15.29 -1.87 -18.30
C ALA A 299 16.06 -2.94 -19.09
N LEU A 300 16.95 -3.66 -18.41
CA LEU A 300 17.75 -4.72 -19.04
C LEU A 300 16.88 -5.90 -19.48
N ALA A 301 16.00 -6.38 -18.60
CA ALA A 301 15.06 -7.44 -18.91
C ALA A 301 14.12 -7.08 -20.09
N ALA A 302 13.64 -5.84 -20.12
CA ALA A 302 12.80 -5.35 -21.21
C ALA A 302 13.50 -5.40 -22.56
N THR A 303 14.77 -4.97 -22.63
CA THR A 303 15.57 -4.97 -23.84
C THR A 303 15.79 -6.38 -24.39
N GLU A 304 15.98 -7.35 -23.52
CA GLU A 304 16.14 -8.74 -23.94
C GLU A 304 14.79 -9.42 -24.28
N LEU A 305 13.72 -9.07 -23.55
CA LEU A 305 12.36 -9.54 -23.87
C LEU A 305 11.87 -8.98 -25.23
N GLU A 306 12.27 -7.78 -25.60
CA GLU A 306 12.02 -7.23 -26.94
C GLU A 306 12.56 -8.14 -28.03
N LYS A 307 13.83 -8.56 -27.92
CA LYS A 307 14.48 -9.47 -28.88
C LYS A 307 13.78 -10.84 -28.90
N TYR A 308 13.44 -11.35 -27.73
CA TYR A 308 12.73 -12.62 -27.59
C TYR A 308 11.34 -12.59 -28.25
N ALA A 309 10.55 -11.55 -27.96
CA ALA A 309 9.22 -11.37 -28.53
C ALA A 309 9.27 -11.21 -30.06
N ALA A 310 10.25 -10.44 -30.58
CA ALA A 310 10.48 -10.29 -32.02
C ALA A 310 10.75 -11.64 -32.69
N ALA A 311 11.60 -12.46 -32.10
CA ALA A 311 11.89 -13.82 -32.60
C ALA A 311 10.64 -14.72 -32.58
N CYS A 312 9.82 -14.65 -31.51
CA CYS A 312 8.57 -15.39 -31.43
C CYS A 312 7.54 -14.91 -32.47
N GLN A 313 7.40 -13.60 -32.69
CA GLN A 313 6.55 -13.04 -33.74
C GLN A 313 6.97 -13.55 -35.13
N GLN A 314 8.28 -13.60 -35.40
CA GLN A 314 8.81 -14.11 -36.66
C GLN A 314 8.56 -15.61 -36.84
N ALA A 315 8.78 -16.40 -35.80
CA ALA A 315 8.62 -17.86 -35.83
C ALA A 315 7.15 -18.29 -35.97
N THR A 316 6.23 -17.57 -35.33
CA THR A 316 4.80 -17.94 -35.31
C THR A 316 3.96 -17.22 -36.35
N GLY A 317 4.45 -16.11 -36.90
CA GLY A 317 3.66 -15.20 -37.74
C GLY A 317 2.57 -14.41 -37.00
N LEU A 318 2.41 -14.63 -35.68
CA LEU A 318 1.44 -13.92 -34.86
C LEU A 318 1.98 -12.53 -34.48
N ARG A 319 1.11 -11.52 -34.51
CA ARG A 319 1.46 -10.17 -34.08
C ARG A 319 0.36 -9.63 -33.16
N PRO A 320 0.68 -9.28 -31.92
CA PRO A 320 -0.24 -8.57 -31.04
C PRO A 320 -0.69 -7.24 -31.65
N ALA A 321 -1.85 -6.75 -31.25
CA ALA A 321 -2.30 -5.43 -31.67
C ALA A 321 -1.32 -4.36 -31.17
N ALA A 322 -1.07 -3.35 -32.01
CA ALA A 322 -0.17 -2.26 -31.61
C ALA A 322 -0.70 -1.53 -30.36
N PRO A 323 0.19 -1.14 -29.42
CA PRO A 323 -0.22 -0.40 -28.23
C PRO A 323 -0.82 0.95 -28.62
N ALA A 324 -1.89 1.37 -27.93
CA ALA A 324 -2.45 2.70 -28.05
C ALA A 324 -1.52 3.71 -27.34
N SER A 325 -0.64 4.36 -28.10
CA SER A 325 0.27 5.36 -27.53
C SER A 325 -0.27 6.78 -27.72
N THR A 326 -0.19 7.60 -26.68
CA THR A 326 -0.34 9.05 -26.82
C THR A 326 0.92 9.62 -27.48
N PRO A 327 0.82 10.53 -28.46
CA PRO A 327 1.99 11.15 -29.06
C PRO A 327 2.88 11.81 -28.00
N ALA A 328 4.19 11.64 -28.13
CA ALA A 328 5.16 12.19 -27.15
C ALA A 328 5.10 13.74 -27.04
N SER A 329 4.54 14.42 -28.04
CA SER A 329 4.26 15.87 -28.03
C SER A 329 3.19 16.29 -27.01
N ASP A 330 2.35 15.36 -26.55
CA ASP A 330 1.24 15.63 -25.64
C ASP A 330 1.57 15.24 -24.18
N ILE A 331 2.81 14.83 -23.92
CA ILE A 331 3.28 14.61 -22.55
C ILE A 331 3.61 16.00 -21.99
N PRO A 332 2.90 16.49 -20.96
CA PRO A 332 3.26 17.75 -20.32
C PRO A 332 4.70 17.65 -19.81
N ALA A 333 5.56 18.59 -20.22
CA ALA A 333 6.90 18.67 -19.65
C ALA A 333 6.78 18.73 -18.12
N ALA A 334 7.46 17.82 -17.42
CA ALA A 334 7.51 17.85 -15.98
C ALA A 334 8.06 19.22 -15.54
N GLN A 335 7.20 20.07 -15.00
CA GLN A 335 7.64 21.32 -14.39
C GLN A 335 8.40 20.95 -13.11
N PRO A 336 9.57 21.56 -12.89
CA PRO A 336 10.30 21.36 -11.63
C PRO A 336 9.38 21.80 -10.49
N SER A 337 9.16 20.91 -9.53
CA SER A 337 8.41 21.18 -8.31
C SER A 337 9.01 22.42 -7.63
N ALA A 338 8.26 23.51 -7.62
CA ALA A 338 8.58 24.69 -6.83
C ALA A 338 8.48 24.35 -5.32
N PRO A 339 9.31 24.98 -4.49
CA PRO A 339 9.24 24.76 -3.05
C PRO A 339 7.85 25.16 -2.53
N ALA A 340 7.34 24.38 -1.59
CA ALA A 340 6.05 24.60 -0.96
C ALA A 340 5.93 26.04 -0.42
N GLY A 341 5.07 26.83 -1.04
CA GLY A 341 4.76 28.19 -0.64
C GLY A 341 4.54 29.09 -1.85
N GLN A 342 3.36 29.00 -2.44
CA GLN A 342 2.57 30.09 -3.03
C GLN A 342 1.61 29.51 -4.09
N SER A 343 0.33 29.71 -3.87
CA SER A 343 -0.79 29.41 -4.75
C SER A 343 -0.60 30.00 -6.15
N ALA A 344 -0.56 29.11 -7.17
CA ALA A 344 -0.79 29.48 -8.55
C ALA A 344 -1.80 28.52 -9.17
N SER A 345 -2.77 29.05 -9.84
CA SER A 345 -3.96 28.53 -10.49
C SER A 345 -3.76 27.27 -11.36
N GLY A 346 -3.64 26.12 -10.72
CA GLY A 346 -3.80 24.80 -11.30
C GLY A 346 -4.68 23.99 -10.34
N GLY A 347 -5.81 23.43 -10.81
CA GLY A 347 -6.80 22.78 -9.96
C GLY A 347 -6.22 21.70 -9.04
N LEU A 348 -6.84 21.52 -7.88
CA LEU A 348 -6.49 20.55 -6.81
C LEU A 348 -6.42 19.09 -7.30
N PHE A 349 -7.00 18.78 -8.45
CA PHE A 349 -7.07 17.44 -9.02
C PHE A 349 -6.32 17.36 -10.36
N PRO A 350 -5.38 16.40 -10.52
CA PRO A 350 -4.72 16.14 -11.80
C PRO A 350 -5.73 15.78 -12.91
N PRO A 351 -5.43 16.07 -14.20
CA PRO A 351 -6.34 15.81 -15.31
C PRO A 351 -6.85 14.37 -15.41
N GLU A 352 -6.02 13.39 -15.06
CA GLU A 352 -6.38 11.96 -15.07
C GLU A 352 -7.39 11.63 -13.96
N MET A 353 -7.21 12.23 -12.79
CA MET A 353 -8.13 12.11 -11.67
C MET A 353 -9.47 12.77 -12.01
N LEU A 354 -9.46 13.90 -12.73
CA LEU A 354 -10.68 14.57 -13.22
C LEU A 354 -11.48 13.65 -14.14
N ALA A 355 -10.84 12.93 -15.07
CA ALA A 355 -11.52 11.99 -15.96
C ALA A 355 -12.18 10.83 -15.19
N GLN A 356 -11.49 10.31 -14.16
CA GLN A 356 -12.05 9.27 -13.28
C GLN A 356 -13.22 9.81 -12.46
N LEU A 357 -13.09 11.00 -11.88
CA LEU A 357 -14.15 11.67 -11.11
C LEU A 357 -15.39 11.91 -11.97
N HIS A 358 -15.23 12.44 -13.18
CA HIS A 358 -16.35 12.62 -14.10
C HIS A 358 -17.06 11.29 -14.43
N THR A 359 -16.28 10.20 -14.58
CA THR A 359 -16.86 8.87 -14.82
C THR A 359 -17.68 8.39 -13.61
N VAL A 360 -17.17 8.57 -12.39
CA VAL A 360 -17.87 8.17 -11.16
C VAL A 360 -19.11 9.03 -10.94
N PHE A 361 -18.98 10.36 -11.04
CA PHE A 361 -20.09 11.29 -10.85
C PHE A 361 -21.18 11.11 -11.91
N GLY A 362 -20.80 10.82 -13.16
CA GLY A 362 -21.76 10.49 -14.22
C GLY A 362 -22.62 9.25 -13.96
N ARG A 363 -22.12 8.33 -13.10
CA ARG A 363 -22.84 7.11 -12.69
C ARG A 363 -23.70 7.28 -11.45
N MET A 364 -23.57 8.38 -10.72
CA MET A 364 -24.39 8.65 -9.53
C MET A 364 -25.85 8.84 -9.93
N ALA A 365 -26.75 8.10 -9.29
CA ALA A 365 -28.18 8.15 -9.58
C ALA A 365 -28.87 9.38 -8.96
N SER A 366 -28.43 9.81 -7.77
CA SER A 366 -29.03 10.91 -7.01
C SER A 366 -28.00 11.95 -6.62
N PRO A 367 -28.38 13.23 -6.49
CA PRO A 367 -27.51 14.26 -5.95
C PRO A 367 -27.30 14.09 -4.44
N LEU A 368 -26.14 14.57 -3.96
CA LEU A 368 -25.76 14.57 -2.55
C LEU A 368 -25.40 15.99 -2.09
N VAL A 369 -25.55 16.22 -0.80
CA VAL A 369 -25.12 17.43 -0.09
C VAL A 369 -23.92 17.09 0.79
N LEU A 370 -22.80 17.75 0.59
CA LEU A 370 -21.64 17.67 1.46
C LEU A 370 -21.78 18.75 2.54
N GLU A 371 -22.04 18.33 3.76
CA GLU A 371 -22.23 19.20 4.90
C GLU A 371 -20.91 19.33 5.67
N LEU A 372 -20.32 20.54 5.67
CA LEU A 372 -19.07 20.81 6.36
C LEU A 372 -19.31 21.37 7.75
N THR A 373 -18.61 20.79 8.72
CA THR A 373 -18.44 21.33 10.05
C THR A 373 -16.98 21.71 10.24
N LEU A 374 -16.68 22.98 10.45
CA LEU A 374 -15.34 23.55 10.45
C LEU A 374 -14.99 24.16 11.81
N ASN A 375 -13.70 24.22 12.13
CA ASN A 375 -13.15 24.91 13.28
C ASN A 375 -12.02 25.87 12.85
N ASN A 376 -11.31 26.50 13.79
CA ASN A 376 -10.24 27.45 13.46
C ASN A 376 -8.89 26.79 13.13
N ALA A 377 -8.82 25.46 13.03
CA ALA A 377 -7.59 24.76 12.67
C ALA A 377 -7.26 24.92 11.17
N PRO A 378 -5.98 24.95 10.76
CA PRO A 378 -5.60 25.05 9.35
C PRO A 378 -6.24 23.97 8.46
N VAL A 379 -6.35 22.75 8.95
CA VAL A 379 -6.98 21.63 8.24
C VAL A 379 -8.44 21.87 7.87
N SER A 380 -9.15 22.78 8.58
CA SER A 380 -10.51 23.20 8.21
C SER A 380 -10.54 23.99 6.90
N GLN A 381 -9.55 24.85 6.67
CA GLN A 381 -9.41 25.60 5.42
C GLN A 381 -9.04 24.66 4.26
N ASP A 382 -8.16 23.67 4.53
CA ASP A 382 -7.79 22.67 3.55
C ASP A 382 -9.00 21.82 3.15
N LEU A 383 -9.82 21.37 4.13
CA LEU A 383 -11.05 20.61 3.88
C LEU A 383 -12.07 21.43 3.08
N GLU A 384 -12.25 22.70 3.43
CA GLU A 384 -13.17 23.59 2.74
C GLU A 384 -12.79 23.76 1.27
N GLY A 385 -11.53 24.15 0.98
CA GLY A 385 -11.03 24.31 -0.38
C GLY A 385 -11.08 23.01 -1.19
N TYR A 386 -10.82 21.87 -0.53
CA TYR A 386 -10.88 20.56 -1.17
C TYR A 386 -12.32 20.18 -1.57
N MET A 387 -13.31 20.43 -0.70
CA MET A 387 -14.73 20.14 -1.00
C MET A 387 -15.32 21.11 -2.01
N GLU A 388 -14.94 22.40 -1.97
CA GLU A 388 -15.33 23.38 -3.00
C GLU A 388 -14.83 22.95 -4.39
N ALA A 389 -13.55 22.52 -4.49
CA ALA A 389 -13.00 22.04 -5.74
C ALA A 389 -13.68 20.75 -6.24
N LEU A 390 -14.05 19.84 -5.33
CA LEU A 390 -14.74 18.60 -5.68
C LEU A 390 -16.17 18.86 -6.19
N CYS A 391 -16.91 19.74 -5.51
CA CYS A 391 -18.27 20.11 -5.91
C CYS A 391 -18.30 20.88 -7.24
N ALA A 392 -17.25 21.64 -7.55
CA ALA A 392 -17.15 22.34 -8.83
C ALA A 392 -17.05 21.41 -10.06
N LEU A 393 -16.77 20.11 -9.86
CA LEU A 393 -16.63 19.15 -10.93
C LEU A 393 -17.94 18.52 -11.42
N THR A 394 -19.04 18.70 -10.68
CA THR A 394 -20.33 18.04 -10.99
C THR A 394 -21.50 18.80 -10.37
N ASP A 395 -22.65 18.76 -11.05
CA ASP A 395 -23.95 19.23 -10.54
C ASP A 395 -24.60 18.25 -9.53
N LYS A 396 -24.00 17.08 -9.34
CA LYS A 396 -24.48 16.06 -8.41
C LYS A 396 -24.04 16.28 -6.97
N LEU A 397 -23.10 17.19 -6.72
CA LEU A 397 -22.61 17.52 -5.39
C LEU A 397 -22.87 18.99 -5.08
N THR A 398 -23.45 19.25 -3.93
CA THR A 398 -23.62 20.61 -3.40
C THR A 398 -22.97 20.70 -2.04
N LEU A 399 -22.44 21.89 -1.70
CA LEU A 399 -21.75 22.14 -0.45
C LEU A 399 -22.59 23.02 0.48
N THR A 400 -22.68 22.62 1.75
CA THR A 400 -23.28 23.43 2.81
C THR A 400 -22.34 23.52 4.00
N LYS A 401 -22.38 24.63 4.73
CA LYS A 401 -21.58 24.84 5.93
C LYS A 401 -22.50 24.91 7.13
N THR A 402 -22.25 24.11 8.13
CA THR A 402 -22.98 24.09 9.40
C THR A 402 -22.08 24.58 10.53
N GLY A 403 -22.67 24.79 11.70
CA GLY A 403 -21.98 25.36 12.86
C GLY A 403 -20.79 24.53 13.36
N THR A 404 -20.23 24.92 14.49
CA THR A 404 -19.08 24.25 15.13
C THR A 404 -19.52 23.01 15.89
N ASP A 405 -18.83 21.88 15.63
CA ASP A 405 -18.98 20.58 16.31
C ASP A 405 -17.64 20.22 16.98
N PRO A 406 -17.63 19.56 18.15
CA PRO A 406 -16.41 19.03 18.77
C PRO A 406 -15.59 18.12 17.86
N ASP A 407 -16.26 17.43 16.92
CA ASP A 407 -15.62 16.51 15.96
C ASP A 407 -15.19 17.19 14.65
N ALA A 408 -15.15 18.53 14.62
CA ALA A 408 -14.64 19.29 13.48
C ALA A 408 -13.10 19.19 13.38
N PRO A 409 -12.53 19.24 12.15
CA PRO A 409 -13.24 19.40 10.89
C PRO A 409 -13.78 18.09 10.34
N CYS A 410 -15.00 18.11 9.82
CA CYS A 410 -15.56 16.94 9.15
C CYS A 410 -16.44 17.30 7.95
N VAL A 411 -16.60 16.37 7.03
CA VAL A 411 -17.59 16.36 5.97
C VAL A 411 -18.58 15.22 6.20
N ARG A 412 -19.87 15.55 6.32
CA ARG A 412 -20.97 14.58 6.33
C ARG A 412 -21.58 14.49 4.94
N VAL A 413 -21.91 13.28 4.54
CA VAL A 413 -22.57 13.03 3.25
C VAL A 413 -24.07 12.92 3.51
N CYS A 414 -24.85 13.88 2.99
CA CYS A 414 -26.30 13.93 3.15
C CYS A 414 -27.02 13.75 1.80
N ARG A 415 -28.26 13.29 1.83
CA ARG A 415 -29.15 13.27 0.66
C ARG A 415 -29.69 14.67 0.38
N ALA A 416 -30.31 14.86 -0.78
CA ALA A 416 -30.88 16.14 -1.17
C ALA A 416 -31.98 16.66 -0.24
N ASP A 417 -32.64 15.78 0.51
CA ASP A 417 -33.63 16.11 1.53
C ASP A 417 -33.02 16.52 2.89
N GLY A 418 -31.69 16.55 2.98
CA GLY A 418 -30.93 16.84 4.21
C GLY A 418 -30.74 15.65 5.15
N SER A 419 -31.27 14.47 4.82
CA SER A 419 -31.06 13.29 5.66
C SER A 419 -29.62 12.79 5.54
N TRP A 420 -28.95 12.51 6.68
CA TRP A 420 -27.61 11.97 6.70
C TRP A 420 -27.60 10.52 6.16
N THR A 421 -26.64 10.19 5.32
CA THR A 421 -26.46 8.86 4.73
C THR A 421 -25.77 7.85 5.66
N GLY A 422 -25.32 8.30 6.84
CA GLY A 422 -24.49 7.50 7.73
C GLY A 422 -22.98 7.63 7.45
N LEU A 423 -22.58 8.35 6.40
CA LEU A 423 -21.17 8.50 6.02
C LEU A 423 -20.62 9.85 6.47
N SER A 424 -19.42 9.83 7.08
CA SER A 424 -18.63 11.05 7.33
C SER A 424 -17.13 10.77 7.23
N PHE A 425 -16.38 11.85 6.97
CA PHE A 425 -14.92 11.83 7.01
C PHE A 425 -14.44 13.03 7.86
N HIS A 426 -13.63 12.74 8.86
CA HIS A 426 -13.06 13.71 9.80
C HIS A 426 -11.60 13.97 9.44
N GLY A 427 -11.32 15.16 8.94
CA GLY A 427 -10.10 15.59 8.26
C GLY A 427 -10.31 15.76 6.76
N VAL A 428 -9.23 15.90 5.98
CA VAL A 428 -9.28 15.99 4.51
C VAL A 428 -9.20 14.60 3.92
N PRO A 429 -10.18 14.09 3.13
CA PRO A 429 -10.14 12.77 2.52
C PRO A 429 -9.18 12.75 1.32
N GLY A 430 -7.89 12.90 1.59
CA GLY A 430 -6.81 12.92 0.63
C GLY A 430 -5.96 11.64 0.67
N GLY A 431 -4.81 11.66 0.01
CA GLY A 431 -3.89 10.53 0.02
C GLY A 431 -4.55 9.23 -0.45
N HIS A 432 -4.35 8.15 0.33
CA HIS A 432 -4.97 6.85 0.03
C HIS A 432 -6.49 6.84 0.23
N GLU A 433 -7.03 7.71 1.10
CA GLU A 433 -8.45 7.77 1.42
C GLU A 433 -9.29 8.55 0.38
N PHE A 434 -8.68 9.16 -0.61
CA PHE A 434 -9.41 9.83 -1.69
C PHE A 434 -10.33 8.87 -2.43
N THR A 435 -9.82 7.72 -2.83
CA THR A 435 -10.59 6.71 -3.56
C THR A 435 -11.72 6.13 -2.72
N SER A 436 -11.49 5.83 -1.43
CA SER A 436 -12.52 5.32 -0.53
C SER A 436 -13.64 6.35 -0.32
N PHE A 437 -13.29 7.63 -0.17
CA PHE A 437 -14.27 8.70 -0.03
C PHE A 437 -15.15 8.86 -1.30
N VAL A 438 -14.53 8.90 -2.48
CA VAL A 438 -15.27 9.00 -3.77
C VAL A 438 -16.16 7.79 -4.01
N LEU A 439 -15.69 6.57 -3.67
CA LEU A 439 -16.54 5.37 -3.71
C LEU A 439 -17.69 5.43 -2.69
N GLY A 440 -17.44 6.02 -1.52
CA GLY A 440 -18.48 6.30 -0.52
C GLY A 440 -19.58 7.19 -1.09
N LEU A 441 -19.23 8.28 -1.78
CA LEU A 441 -20.19 9.15 -2.46
C LEU A 441 -21.00 8.36 -3.52
N TYR A 442 -20.34 7.57 -4.35
CA TYR A 442 -21.00 6.74 -5.35
C TYR A 442 -21.95 5.71 -4.72
N ASN A 443 -21.56 5.08 -3.62
CA ASN A 443 -22.38 4.12 -2.90
C ASN A 443 -23.62 4.80 -2.26
N ALA A 444 -23.46 6.00 -1.71
CA ALA A 444 -24.54 6.77 -1.09
C ALA A 444 -25.54 7.34 -2.11
N ALA A 445 -25.05 7.75 -3.29
CA ALA A 445 -25.88 8.29 -4.38
C ALA A 445 -26.60 7.20 -5.20
N GLY A 446 -26.17 5.95 -5.10
CA GLY A 446 -26.63 4.83 -5.93
C GLY A 446 -26.16 4.91 -7.40
N PRO A 447 -26.20 3.78 -8.13
CA PRO A 447 -26.61 2.45 -7.69
C PRO A 447 -25.62 1.78 -6.72
N GLY A 448 -24.41 2.35 -6.56
CA GLY A 448 -23.35 1.83 -5.70
C GLY A 448 -22.65 0.58 -6.27
N GLN A 449 -21.68 0.09 -5.51
CA GLN A 449 -20.97 -1.16 -5.83
C GLN A 449 -21.93 -2.35 -5.62
N ALA A 450 -21.93 -3.30 -6.56
CA ALA A 450 -22.77 -4.49 -6.47
C ALA A 450 -22.41 -5.33 -5.22
N LEU A 451 -23.43 -5.86 -4.56
CA LEU A 451 -23.30 -6.85 -3.50
C LEU A 451 -23.92 -8.17 -4.00
N ASP A 452 -23.39 -9.29 -3.57
CA ASP A 452 -24.06 -10.56 -3.78
C ASP A 452 -25.29 -10.69 -2.87
N ALA A 453 -26.25 -11.54 -3.26
CA ALA A 453 -27.54 -11.65 -2.57
C ALA A 453 -27.41 -12.12 -1.11
N GLN A 454 -26.38 -12.91 -0.78
CA GLN A 454 -26.15 -13.37 0.58
C GLN A 454 -25.63 -12.23 1.47
N THR A 455 -24.68 -11.46 0.98
CA THR A 455 -24.15 -10.27 1.68
C THR A 455 -25.24 -9.22 1.86
N GLU A 456 -26.07 -8.99 0.84
CA GLU A 456 -27.19 -8.03 0.93
C GLU A 456 -28.22 -8.46 1.98
N ALA A 457 -28.62 -9.74 1.99
CA ALA A 457 -29.55 -10.28 2.98
C ALA A 457 -28.98 -10.19 4.41
N ALA A 458 -27.69 -10.49 4.61
CA ALA A 458 -27.03 -10.38 5.91
C ALA A 458 -26.96 -8.93 6.40
N LEU A 459 -26.71 -7.97 5.50
CA LEU A 459 -26.75 -6.54 5.83
C LEU A 459 -28.15 -6.09 6.26
N GLN A 460 -29.17 -6.48 5.53
CA GLN A 460 -30.57 -6.11 5.84
C GLN A 460 -31.06 -6.72 7.16
N ALA A 461 -30.45 -7.80 7.63
CA ALA A 461 -30.78 -8.43 8.90
C ALA A 461 -30.26 -7.62 10.13
N ILE A 462 -29.39 -6.64 9.93
CA ILE A 462 -28.94 -5.75 11.01
C ILE A 462 -30.01 -4.68 11.24
N ASP A 463 -30.79 -4.83 12.31
CA ASP A 463 -31.92 -3.96 12.68
C ASP A 463 -31.60 -3.02 13.87
N ARG A 464 -30.40 -3.14 14.43
CA ARG A 464 -29.92 -2.31 15.56
C ARG A 464 -29.00 -1.17 15.08
N PRO A 465 -29.04 0.00 15.73
CA PRO A 465 -28.05 1.05 15.48
C PRO A 465 -26.63 0.50 15.71
N THR A 466 -25.79 0.64 14.70
CA THR A 466 -24.42 0.16 14.71
C THR A 466 -23.50 1.28 14.21
N GLU A 467 -22.57 1.71 15.05
CA GLU A 467 -21.61 2.75 14.73
C GLU A 467 -20.25 2.12 14.40
N LEU A 468 -19.74 2.40 13.21
CA LEU A 468 -18.40 2.01 12.74
C LEU A 468 -17.52 3.25 12.65
N GLN A 469 -16.57 3.41 13.59
CA GLN A 469 -15.52 4.42 13.52
C GLN A 469 -14.27 3.77 12.94
N VAL A 470 -13.82 4.24 11.78
CA VAL A 470 -12.60 3.73 11.12
C VAL A 470 -11.50 4.77 11.31
N LEU A 471 -10.53 4.43 12.15
CA LEU A 471 -9.39 5.29 12.45
C LEU A 471 -8.30 5.00 11.43
N VAL A 472 -7.89 6.03 10.70
CA VAL A 472 -7.00 5.93 9.55
C VAL A 472 -5.79 6.86 9.66
N SER A 473 -4.80 6.62 8.81
CA SER A 473 -3.78 7.60 8.43
C SER A 473 -3.79 7.71 6.90
N LEU A 474 -3.69 8.93 6.37
CA LEU A 474 -3.73 9.15 4.92
C LEU A 474 -2.55 8.49 4.17
N SER A 475 -1.48 8.15 4.87
CA SER A 475 -0.34 7.40 4.35
C SER A 475 -0.50 5.87 4.40
N CYS A 476 -1.55 5.36 5.03
CA CYS A 476 -1.78 3.93 5.21
C CYS A 476 -2.41 3.30 3.95
N THR A 477 -1.71 2.35 3.33
CA THR A 477 -2.18 1.66 2.11
C THR A 477 -3.29 0.63 2.37
N MET A 478 -3.46 0.17 3.61
CA MET A 478 -4.47 -0.82 3.98
C MET A 478 -5.78 -0.20 4.48
N CYS A 479 -5.76 1.10 4.84
CA CYS A 479 -6.92 1.80 5.38
C CYS A 479 -8.10 1.89 4.39
N PRO A 480 -7.90 2.18 3.10
CA PRO A 480 -9.01 2.34 2.15
C PRO A 480 -9.90 1.11 1.99
N GLU A 481 -9.35 -0.09 2.16
CA GLU A 481 -10.15 -1.33 2.06
C GLU A 481 -11.20 -1.39 3.18
N LEU A 482 -10.80 -1.10 4.42
CA LEU A 482 -11.71 -1.09 5.56
C LEU A 482 -12.70 0.08 5.49
N VAL A 483 -12.24 1.28 5.10
CA VAL A 483 -13.12 2.46 4.94
C VAL A 483 -14.18 2.20 3.88
N THR A 484 -13.78 1.69 2.71
CA THR A 484 -14.72 1.37 1.62
C THR A 484 -15.74 0.32 2.05
N ALA A 485 -15.30 -0.74 2.75
CA ALA A 485 -16.20 -1.78 3.25
C ALA A 485 -17.21 -1.21 4.25
N ALA A 486 -16.77 -0.45 5.26
CA ALA A 486 -17.64 0.17 6.25
C ALA A 486 -18.64 1.15 5.61
N GLN A 487 -18.18 2.02 4.72
CA GLN A 487 -19.02 2.98 4.00
C GLN A 487 -20.03 2.28 3.08
N ARG A 488 -19.65 1.17 2.45
CA ARG A 488 -20.57 0.39 1.61
C ARG A 488 -21.69 -0.25 2.44
N MET A 489 -21.38 -0.71 3.66
CA MET A 489 -22.38 -1.23 4.60
C MET A 489 -23.34 -0.13 5.05
N ALA A 490 -22.84 1.02 5.44
CA ALA A 490 -23.67 2.17 5.85
C ALA A 490 -24.56 2.69 4.71
N ALA A 491 -24.06 2.74 3.48
CA ALA A 491 -24.86 3.12 2.30
C ALA A 491 -25.97 2.11 1.99
N ALA A 492 -25.82 0.83 2.38
CA ALA A 492 -26.80 -0.24 2.12
C ALA A 492 -27.82 -0.43 3.25
N ASN A 493 -27.49 -0.03 4.50
CA ASN A 493 -28.37 -0.21 5.66
C ASN A 493 -28.41 1.07 6.51
N PRO A 494 -29.59 1.70 6.70
CA PRO A 494 -29.74 2.95 7.46
C PRO A 494 -29.46 2.82 8.97
N HIS A 495 -29.38 1.59 9.50
CA HIS A 495 -29.01 1.35 10.90
C HIS A 495 -27.49 1.40 11.13
N ILE A 496 -26.69 1.42 10.07
CA ILE A 496 -25.23 1.43 10.14
C ILE A 496 -24.72 2.82 9.82
N THR A 497 -23.78 3.33 10.63
CA THR A 497 -23.03 4.53 10.32
C THR A 497 -21.53 4.20 10.18
N ALA A 498 -20.85 4.85 9.24
CA ALA A 498 -19.42 4.67 8.98
C ALA A 498 -18.74 6.05 8.97
N GLN A 499 -17.91 6.28 9.98
CA GLN A 499 -17.19 7.52 10.18
C GLN A 499 -15.69 7.26 10.12
N ALA A 500 -15.00 7.86 9.17
CA ALA A 500 -13.54 7.76 9.05
C ALA A 500 -12.87 8.96 9.74
N TYR A 501 -11.84 8.72 10.54
CA TYR A 501 -11.09 9.74 11.27
C TYR A 501 -9.60 9.66 10.91
N ASP A 502 -9.05 10.76 10.41
CA ASP A 502 -7.60 10.90 10.26
C ASP A 502 -6.96 11.17 11.63
N LEU A 503 -6.22 10.20 12.15
CA LEU A 503 -5.57 10.27 13.45
C LEU A 503 -4.53 11.38 13.59
N ASN A 504 -4.03 11.94 12.48
CA ASN A 504 -3.14 13.10 12.52
C ASN A 504 -3.86 14.35 13.04
N HIS A 505 -5.17 14.44 12.85
CA HIS A 505 -6.00 15.56 13.29
C HIS A 505 -6.85 15.22 14.52
N PHE A 506 -7.00 13.94 14.85
CA PHE A 506 -7.80 13.47 16.00
C PHE A 506 -6.96 12.58 16.95
N PRO A 507 -5.83 13.08 17.49
CA PRO A 507 -4.92 12.27 18.31
C PRO A 507 -5.57 11.74 19.59
N ALA A 508 -6.59 12.44 20.13
CA ALA A 508 -7.32 12.00 21.34
C ALA A 508 -8.01 10.63 21.16
N LEU A 509 -8.42 10.28 19.93
CA LEU A 509 -8.99 8.96 19.64
C LEU A 509 -7.96 7.84 19.72
N ARG A 510 -6.69 8.15 19.45
CA ARG A 510 -5.57 7.22 19.61
C ARG A 510 -5.45 6.78 21.07
N ASP A 511 -5.49 7.74 21.99
CA ASP A 511 -5.37 7.46 23.42
C ASP A 511 -6.64 6.80 23.96
N LYS A 512 -7.82 7.31 23.57
CA LYS A 512 -9.12 6.80 24.01
C LYS A 512 -9.31 5.31 23.69
N TYR A 513 -8.91 4.88 22.49
CA TYR A 513 -9.12 3.50 22.02
C TYR A 513 -7.83 2.67 22.00
N HIS A 514 -6.75 3.18 22.58
CA HIS A 514 -5.43 2.54 22.61
C HIS A 514 -4.96 2.04 21.24
N VAL A 515 -5.08 2.93 20.23
CA VAL A 515 -4.79 2.59 18.83
C VAL A 515 -3.31 2.36 18.63
N MET A 516 -2.95 1.14 18.25
CA MET A 516 -1.56 0.70 18.06
C MET A 516 -1.12 0.63 16.59
N SER A 517 -2.08 0.59 15.68
CA SER A 517 -1.85 0.59 14.24
C SER A 517 -3.12 0.93 13.49
N VAL A 518 -3.00 1.32 12.23
CA VAL A 518 -4.11 1.60 11.33
C VAL A 518 -4.12 0.62 10.14
N PRO A 519 -5.30 0.30 9.58
CA PRO A 519 -6.63 0.76 9.99
C PRO A 519 -7.06 0.12 11.32
N CYS A 520 -7.73 0.94 12.14
CA CYS A 520 -8.36 0.48 13.36
C CYS A 520 -9.88 0.70 13.25
N LEU A 521 -10.65 -0.35 13.51
CA LEU A 521 -12.10 -0.30 13.57
C LEU A 521 -12.56 -0.28 15.01
N VAL A 522 -13.36 0.70 15.35
CA VAL A 522 -14.04 0.84 16.63
C VAL A 522 -15.54 0.69 16.40
N VAL A 523 -16.16 -0.29 17.02
CA VAL A 523 -17.59 -0.56 16.93
C VAL A 523 -18.29 -0.04 18.19
N ASP A 524 -19.41 0.67 18.00
CA ASP A 524 -20.30 1.14 19.08
C ASP A 524 -19.53 1.80 20.23
N GLN A 525 -18.73 2.81 19.90
CA GLN A 525 -17.98 3.65 20.86
C GLN A 525 -16.98 2.87 21.75
N GLY A 526 -16.43 1.78 21.22
CA GLY A 526 -15.40 1.01 21.91
C GLY A 526 -15.86 -0.30 22.53
N LYS A 527 -17.11 -0.73 22.29
CA LYS A 527 -17.54 -2.07 22.68
C LYS A 527 -16.65 -3.16 22.06
N GLN A 528 -16.16 -2.89 20.83
CA GLN A 528 -15.21 -3.74 20.17
C GLN A 528 -14.19 -2.87 19.40
N VAL A 529 -12.91 -3.20 19.53
CA VAL A 529 -11.81 -2.54 18.82
C VAL A 529 -11.00 -3.61 18.10
N THR A 530 -10.82 -3.46 16.78
CA THR A 530 -10.07 -4.43 15.98
C THR A 530 -9.16 -3.71 14.98
N PHE A 531 -8.09 -4.38 14.57
CA PHE A 531 -7.05 -3.81 13.71
C PHE A 531 -6.96 -4.55 12.37
N GLY A 532 -6.30 -3.91 11.41
CA GLY A 532 -6.05 -4.44 10.08
C GLY A 532 -7.24 -4.34 9.14
N LYS A 533 -6.97 -4.56 7.86
CA LYS A 533 -7.97 -4.50 6.79
C LYS A 533 -9.06 -5.57 6.99
N LYS A 534 -10.27 -5.24 6.61
CA LYS A 534 -11.41 -6.15 6.60
C LYS A 534 -12.30 -5.85 5.41
N ASN A 535 -12.77 -6.90 4.77
CA ASN A 535 -13.82 -6.82 3.77
C ASN A 535 -15.23 -6.85 4.42
N ILE A 536 -16.27 -6.70 3.62
CA ILE A 536 -17.66 -6.65 4.12
C ILE A 536 -18.04 -7.94 4.85
N GLN A 537 -17.66 -9.11 4.35
CA GLN A 537 -17.98 -10.38 5.02
C GLN A 537 -17.35 -10.48 6.41
N GLN A 538 -16.08 -10.10 6.53
CA GLN A 538 -15.39 -10.07 7.82
C GLN A 538 -15.99 -9.05 8.80
N LEU A 539 -16.54 -7.93 8.28
CA LEU A 539 -17.30 -6.99 9.10
C LEU A 539 -18.65 -7.56 9.55
N LEU A 540 -19.35 -8.26 8.68
CA LEU A 540 -20.60 -8.96 9.03
C LEU A 540 -20.36 -10.02 10.11
N ASP A 541 -19.32 -10.84 9.95
CA ASP A 541 -18.92 -11.86 10.92
C ASP A 541 -18.57 -11.26 12.30
N LEU A 542 -18.07 -10.03 12.30
CA LEU A 542 -17.73 -9.29 13.51
C LEU A 542 -18.98 -8.72 14.22
N LEU A 543 -20.03 -8.40 13.48
CA LEU A 543 -21.26 -7.76 13.98
C LEU A 543 -22.35 -8.77 14.34
N SER A 544 -22.22 -10.01 13.87
CA SER A 544 -23.08 -11.14 14.22
C SER A 544 -22.76 -11.65 15.64
#